data_fbe3430bfc60c6e1ec4d9be4c26d9f71
#
_entry.id   fbe3430bfc60c6e1ec4d9be4c26d9f71
#
_cell.length_a   1.000
_cell.length_b   1.000
_cell.length_c   1.000
_cell.angle_alpha   90.00
_cell.angle_beta   90.00
_cell.angle_gamma   90.00
#
_symmetry.space_group_name_H-M   'P 1'
#
loop_
_entity.id
_entity.type
_entity.pdbx_description
1 polymer ?
#
loop_
_entity_poly.entity_id
_entity_poly.type
_entity_poly.pdbx_seq_one_letter_code
_entity_poly.pdbx_strand_id
1 'polypeptide(L)'
;MNRFLRGACAALLAVGVISTMSCSSDTRKVAEVGGEGVELQEYRYYFLNNKRELYGDDAELDDASVAELKKMCGENVKNRHALSLLAKEYGAKLSEDDDAKLDELVEALKSNYADDDAYKAALTADFLTEELYRELSGDMLLAENVIARMKEKGELPADDDTTSVDAALRSDDMACVKEIYVYYPSDETREIALNRANEAYSRLMSGESFEDLMREYSSYSAEQVPYDAGYYTMRYDALDEVWAEVEKLSPGEHSGVFESTYGFHIVLRCEKDADYMAEHREELYDIYSHSKFYERFYALYDTLTVTMTGYGDKLDFRGLSMGEK
;
A
#
# COMPACT_ATOMS: atom_id res chain seq x y z
N MET A 1 -3.16 -7.55 -0.92
CA MET A 1 -3.86 -6.32 -0.46
C MET A 1 -2.82 -5.23 -0.35
N ASN A 2 -2.84 -4.31 -1.30
CA ASN A 2 -1.75 -3.41 -1.67
C ASN A 2 -1.17 -2.57 -0.52
N ARG A 3 0.16 -2.40 -0.51
CA ARG A 3 0.91 -1.51 0.41
C ARG A 3 0.37 -0.07 0.45
N PHE A 4 -0.27 0.41 -0.62
CA PHE A 4 -0.89 1.74 -0.71
C PHE A 4 -2.15 1.90 0.15
N LEU A 5 -2.92 0.85 0.38
CA LEU A 5 -4.19 0.91 1.12
C LEU A 5 -4.04 0.83 2.65
N ARG A 6 -2.85 0.58 3.17
CA ARG A 6 -2.62 0.46 4.62
C ARG A 6 -2.38 1.79 5.34
N GLY A 7 -2.19 2.89 4.62
CA GLY A 7 -1.93 4.21 5.21
C GLY A 7 -3.15 5.13 5.39
N ALA A 8 -4.31 4.82 4.82
CA ALA A 8 -5.41 5.78 4.74
C ALA A 8 -6.71 5.43 5.49
N CYS A 9 -6.85 4.24 6.07
CA CYS A 9 -8.13 3.81 6.66
C CYS A 9 -8.00 3.06 7.99
N ALA A 10 -7.38 3.65 9.01
CA ALA A 10 -7.60 3.18 10.38
C ALA A 10 -7.27 4.30 11.38
N ALA A 11 -8.26 4.97 11.84
CA ALA A 11 -8.44 5.52 13.17
C ALA A 11 -9.37 6.73 13.15
N LEU A 12 -10.64 6.49 13.29
CA LEU A 12 -11.60 7.49 13.74
C LEU A 12 -12.22 6.97 15.01
N LEU A 13 -11.75 7.46 16.17
CA LEU A 13 -12.51 7.67 17.41
C LEU A 13 -11.57 8.06 18.55
N ALA A 14 -11.39 9.36 18.80
CA ALA A 14 -11.13 9.87 20.14
C ALA A 14 -11.65 11.31 20.22
N VAL A 15 -12.62 11.52 21.12
CA VAL A 15 -13.18 12.84 21.44
C VAL A 15 -12.27 13.53 22.45
N GLY A 16 -11.77 14.72 22.14
CA GLY A 16 -11.01 15.56 23.08
C GLY A 16 -10.86 17.01 22.66
N VAL A 17 -11.59 17.85 23.36
CA VAL A 17 -11.40 19.28 23.66
C VAL A 17 -10.95 20.27 22.56
N ILE A 18 -11.87 21.18 22.30
CA ILE A 18 -11.87 22.28 21.32
C ILE A 18 -10.88 23.39 21.71
N SER A 19 -9.97 23.72 20.79
CA SER A 19 -9.45 25.08 20.65
C SER A 19 -9.61 25.53 19.19
N THR A 20 -10.37 26.59 18.98
CA THR A 20 -10.68 27.18 17.70
C THR A 20 -9.43 27.82 17.10
N MET A 21 -8.80 27.18 16.12
CA MET A 21 -7.80 27.80 15.27
C MET A 21 -8.12 27.52 13.80
N SER A 22 -8.21 28.61 13.02
CA SER A 22 -8.34 28.58 11.57
C SER A 22 -7.07 27.97 10.96
N CYS A 23 -7.17 26.75 10.42
CA CYS A 23 -6.10 26.16 9.63
C CYS A 23 -6.03 26.86 8.27
N SER A 24 -5.02 27.72 8.07
CA SER A 24 -4.60 28.15 6.74
C SER A 24 -3.64 27.10 6.17
N SER A 25 -3.83 26.69 4.91
CA SER A 25 -2.90 25.82 4.18
C SER A 25 -1.49 26.45 4.22
N ASP A 26 -0.49 25.70 4.68
CA ASP A 26 0.91 26.17 4.71
C ASP A 26 1.65 25.65 3.49
N THR A 27 1.76 26.50 2.48
CA THR A 27 2.37 26.22 1.17
C THR A 27 3.89 26.42 1.13
N ARG A 28 4.55 26.67 2.29
CA ARG A 28 6.01 26.76 2.33
C ARG A 28 6.62 25.41 1.98
N LYS A 29 7.64 25.43 1.11
CA LYS A 29 8.32 24.21 0.67
C LYS A 29 9.37 23.79 1.71
N VAL A 30 9.21 22.59 2.28
CA VAL A 30 10.08 22.03 3.32
C VAL A 30 11.10 21.06 2.74
N ALA A 31 10.76 20.40 1.66
CA ALA A 31 11.62 19.47 0.94
C ALA A 31 11.34 19.54 -0.57
N GLU A 32 12.15 18.84 -1.34
CA GLU A 32 11.99 18.65 -2.78
C GLU A 32 12.17 17.15 -3.11
N VAL A 33 11.35 16.64 -4.04
CA VAL A 33 11.42 15.29 -4.59
C VAL A 33 11.34 15.38 -6.11
N GLY A 34 12.37 14.93 -6.83
CA GLY A 34 12.37 14.95 -8.30
C GLY A 34 12.15 16.35 -8.91
N GLY A 35 12.51 17.41 -8.20
CA GLY A 35 12.29 18.80 -8.61
C GLY A 35 10.91 19.37 -8.22
N GLU A 36 10.04 18.57 -7.61
CA GLU A 36 8.76 19.04 -7.04
C GLU A 36 8.92 19.43 -5.58
N GLY A 37 8.33 20.55 -5.19
CA GLY A 37 8.42 21.02 -3.80
C GLY A 37 7.35 20.41 -2.93
N VAL A 38 7.76 19.81 -1.82
CA VAL A 38 6.91 19.27 -0.76
C VAL A 38 6.45 20.39 0.17
N GLU A 39 5.15 20.57 0.34
CA GLU A 39 4.58 21.61 1.20
C GLU A 39 4.66 21.23 2.68
N LEU A 40 4.76 22.24 3.55
CA LEU A 40 4.86 21.99 4.99
C LEU A 40 3.61 21.29 5.53
N GLN A 41 2.43 21.58 5.01
CA GLN A 41 1.20 20.91 5.46
C GLN A 41 1.24 19.40 5.19
N GLU A 42 1.71 18.96 4.02
CA GLU A 42 1.87 17.56 3.67
C GLU A 42 2.95 16.89 4.54
N TYR A 43 4.13 17.51 4.65
CA TYR A 43 5.21 16.98 5.45
C TYR A 43 4.85 16.88 6.94
N ARG A 44 4.13 17.89 7.47
CA ARG A 44 3.60 17.94 8.83
C ARG A 44 2.64 16.80 9.10
N TYR A 45 1.71 16.55 8.18
CA TYR A 45 0.78 15.43 8.27
C TYR A 45 1.53 14.11 8.48
N TYR A 46 2.47 13.78 7.60
CA TYR A 46 3.24 12.55 7.72
C TYR A 46 4.09 12.51 9.00
N PHE A 47 4.70 13.63 9.38
CA PHE A 47 5.54 13.66 10.57
C PHE A 47 4.72 13.42 11.85
N LEU A 48 3.59 14.09 12.02
CA LEU A 48 2.75 13.97 13.20
C LEU A 48 2.04 12.63 13.25
N ASN A 49 1.62 12.09 12.11
CA ASN A 49 0.99 10.78 12.04
C ASN A 49 1.99 9.67 12.39
N ASN A 50 3.18 9.67 11.80
CA ASN A 50 4.25 8.73 12.15
C ASN A 50 4.67 8.86 13.63
N LYS A 51 4.73 10.09 14.18
CA LYS A 51 4.97 10.32 15.61
C LYS A 51 3.92 9.64 16.46
N ARG A 52 2.63 9.86 16.15
CA ARG A 52 1.50 9.25 16.86
C ARG A 52 1.58 7.73 16.88
N GLU A 53 1.87 7.13 15.73
CA GLU A 53 1.93 5.68 15.56
C GLU A 53 3.10 5.05 16.33
N LEU A 54 4.28 5.66 16.31
CA LEU A 54 5.48 5.07 16.90
C LEU A 54 5.67 5.43 18.38
N TYR A 55 5.33 6.64 18.78
CA TYR A 55 5.68 7.19 20.09
C TYR A 55 4.46 7.66 20.88
N GLY A 56 3.32 7.91 20.24
CA GLY A 56 2.16 8.57 20.81
C GLY A 56 2.20 10.10 20.68
N ASP A 57 1.03 10.73 20.81
CA ASP A 57 0.86 12.17 20.60
C ASP A 57 1.70 13.03 21.56
N ASP A 58 1.76 12.63 22.84
CA ASP A 58 2.40 13.39 23.92
C ASP A 58 3.89 13.08 24.09
N ALA A 59 4.49 12.27 23.22
CA ALA A 59 5.88 11.86 23.36
C ALA A 59 6.84 13.05 23.16
N GLU A 60 7.81 13.18 24.06
CA GLU A 60 8.97 14.04 23.87
C GLU A 60 9.98 13.35 22.95
N LEU A 61 10.39 14.05 21.88
CA LEU A 61 11.30 13.49 20.88
C LEU A 61 12.74 13.89 21.18
N ASP A 62 13.64 12.92 21.18
CA ASP A 62 15.08 13.13 21.13
C ASP A 62 15.58 13.26 19.68
N ASP A 63 16.90 13.46 19.51
CA ASP A 63 17.50 13.61 18.18
C ASP A 63 17.36 12.34 17.32
N ALA A 64 17.41 11.16 17.92
CA ALA A 64 17.31 9.89 17.22
C ALA A 64 15.89 9.67 16.71
N SER A 65 14.88 9.91 17.56
CA SER A 65 13.46 9.82 17.19
C SER A 65 13.09 10.82 16.08
N VAL A 66 13.59 12.07 16.17
CA VAL A 66 13.41 13.05 15.09
C VAL A 66 14.03 12.58 13.78
N ALA A 67 15.24 12.01 13.82
CA ALA A 67 15.91 11.52 12.62
C ALA A 67 15.15 10.34 11.98
N GLU A 68 14.64 9.42 12.80
CA GLU A 68 13.81 8.31 12.35
C GLU A 68 12.51 8.80 11.69
N LEU A 69 11.78 9.71 12.35
CA LEU A 69 10.56 10.29 11.81
C LEU A 69 10.81 11.06 10.50
N LYS A 70 11.90 11.80 10.40
CA LYS A 70 12.29 12.48 9.16
C LYS A 70 12.57 11.49 8.02
N LYS A 71 13.19 10.36 8.30
CA LYS A 71 13.41 9.29 7.32
C LYS A 71 12.07 8.73 6.85
N MET A 72 11.16 8.40 7.76
CA MET A 72 9.82 7.88 7.40
C MET A 72 9.03 8.91 6.58
N CYS A 73 9.05 10.19 6.98
CA CYS A 73 8.43 11.25 6.18
C CYS A 73 9.05 11.34 4.79
N GLY A 74 10.36 11.17 4.68
CA GLY A 74 11.04 11.12 3.39
C GLY A 74 10.48 10.02 2.49
N GLU A 75 10.26 8.82 3.02
CA GLU A 75 9.64 7.72 2.26
C GLU A 75 8.17 8.04 1.89
N ASN A 76 7.37 8.62 2.81
CA ASN A 76 5.98 8.97 2.54
C ASN A 76 5.86 10.01 1.41
N VAL A 77 6.59 11.13 1.50
CA VAL A 77 6.55 12.19 0.48
C VAL A 77 7.15 11.71 -0.84
N LYS A 78 8.22 10.92 -0.80
CA LYS A 78 8.80 10.31 -2.00
C LYS A 78 7.80 9.44 -2.73
N ASN A 79 7.03 8.64 -2.00
CA ASN A 79 6.00 7.77 -2.53
C ASN A 79 4.90 8.58 -3.26
N ARG A 80 4.36 9.62 -2.62
CA ARG A 80 3.32 10.46 -3.21
C ARG A 80 3.83 11.24 -4.43
N HIS A 81 5.01 11.84 -4.32
CA HIS A 81 5.60 12.60 -5.43
C HIS A 81 6.04 11.71 -6.59
N ALA A 82 6.41 10.46 -6.34
CA ALA A 82 6.65 9.48 -7.41
C ALA A 82 5.38 9.25 -8.25
N LEU A 83 4.21 9.13 -7.61
CA LEU A 83 2.93 9.03 -8.32
C LEU A 83 2.64 10.30 -9.15
N SER A 84 2.81 11.48 -8.56
CA SER A 84 2.63 12.76 -9.26
C SER A 84 3.53 12.86 -10.50
N LEU A 85 4.80 12.52 -10.37
CA LEU A 85 5.77 12.53 -11.46
C LEU A 85 5.44 11.49 -12.53
N LEU A 86 5.03 10.28 -12.12
CA LEU A 86 4.59 9.23 -13.06
C LEU A 86 3.33 9.68 -13.81
N ALA A 87 2.37 10.26 -13.13
CA ALA A 87 1.17 10.82 -13.76
C ALA A 87 1.51 11.89 -14.81
N LYS A 88 2.47 12.77 -14.53
CA LYS A 88 2.96 13.77 -15.49
C LYS A 88 3.62 13.11 -16.70
N GLU A 89 4.44 12.06 -16.52
CA GLU A 89 5.07 11.30 -17.59
C GLU A 89 4.03 10.69 -18.54
N TYR A 90 2.94 10.17 -17.97
CA TYR A 90 1.84 9.58 -18.75
C TYR A 90 0.83 10.59 -19.27
N GLY A 91 0.88 11.85 -18.79
CA GLY A 91 -0.13 12.88 -19.09
C GLY A 91 -1.47 12.56 -18.41
N ALA A 92 -1.44 11.80 -17.32
CA ALA A 92 -2.60 11.49 -16.50
C ALA A 92 -2.90 12.66 -15.55
N LYS A 93 -4.17 12.91 -15.31
CA LYS A 93 -4.69 13.90 -14.34
C LYS A 93 -6.08 13.50 -13.90
N LEU A 94 -6.52 14.00 -12.79
CA LEU A 94 -7.92 13.85 -12.38
C LEU A 94 -8.86 14.47 -13.42
N SER A 95 -9.95 13.79 -13.71
CA SER A 95 -11.03 14.23 -14.59
C SER A 95 -12.09 15.02 -13.80
N GLU A 96 -13.03 15.65 -14.50
CA GLU A 96 -14.21 16.28 -13.85
C GLU A 96 -15.04 15.26 -13.08
N ASP A 97 -15.13 14.01 -13.56
CA ASP A 97 -15.84 12.93 -12.86
C ASP A 97 -15.10 12.49 -11.59
N ASP A 98 -13.76 12.49 -11.61
CA ASP A 98 -12.97 12.20 -10.42
C ASP A 98 -13.08 13.32 -9.39
N ASP A 99 -13.10 14.56 -9.82
CA ASP A 99 -13.36 15.72 -8.97
C ASP A 99 -14.74 15.62 -8.30
N ALA A 100 -15.78 15.22 -9.04
CA ALA A 100 -17.10 15.00 -8.48
C ALA A 100 -17.13 13.88 -7.42
N LYS A 101 -16.43 12.74 -7.67
CA LYS A 101 -16.28 11.66 -6.67
C LYS A 101 -15.57 12.14 -5.40
N LEU A 102 -14.55 12.98 -5.54
CA LEU A 102 -13.84 13.54 -4.39
C LEU A 102 -14.72 14.52 -3.60
N ASP A 103 -15.57 15.30 -4.28
CA ASP A 103 -16.55 16.17 -3.64
C ASP A 103 -17.59 15.35 -2.86
N GLU A 104 -18.10 14.27 -3.45
CA GLU A 104 -19.00 13.33 -2.77
C GLU A 104 -18.35 12.69 -1.54
N LEU A 105 -17.07 12.31 -1.63
CA LEU A 105 -16.32 11.74 -0.52
C LEU A 105 -16.16 12.74 0.64
N VAL A 106 -15.82 14.00 0.34
CA VAL A 106 -15.72 15.08 1.33
C VAL A 106 -17.08 15.35 1.98
N GLU A 107 -18.17 15.44 1.21
CA GLU A 107 -19.50 15.64 1.75
C GLU A 107 -19.99 14.45 2.59
N ALA A 108 -19.68 13.23 2.17
CA ALA A 108 -19.96 12.01 2.95
C ALA A 108 -19.21 12.04 4.30
N LEU A 109 -17.95 12.43 4.30
CA LEU A 109 -17.18 12.60 5.54
C LEU A 109 -17.78 13.69 6.43
N LYS A 110 -18.13 14.87 5.89
CA LYS A 110 -18.77 15.95 6.62
C LYS A 110 -20.09 15.52 7.27
N SER A 111 -20.86 14.70 6.60
CA SER A 111 -22.17 14.22 7.10
C SER A 111 -22.08 13.39 8.38
N ASN A 112 -20.89 12.89 8.75
CA ASN A 112 -20.66 12.15 9.99
C ASN A 112 -20.53 13.07 11.22
N TYR A 113 -20.47 14.40 11.03
CA TYR A 113 -20.26 15.36 12.10
C TYR A 113 -21.49 16.27 12.28
N ALA A 114 -21.64 16.78 13.51
CA ALA A 114 -22.80 17.58 13.88
C ALA A 114 -22.87 18.94 13.13
N ASP A 115 -21.70 19.50 12.81
CA ASP A 115 -21.53 20.79 12.13
C ASP A 115 -20.12 20.93 11.55
N ASP A 116 -19.89 22.00 10.80
CA ASP A 116 -18.60 22.32 10.18
C ASP A 116 -17.45 22.47 11.19
N ASP A 117 -17.71 22.96 12.39
CA ASP A 117 -16.68 23.16 13.40
C ASP A 117 -16.23 21.79 13.97
N ALA A 118 -17.17 20.88 14.20
CA ALA A 118 -16.88 19.50 14.60
C ALA A 118 -16.10 18.74 13.50
N TYR A 119 -16.46 18.93 12.24
CA TYR A 119 -15.74 18.35 11.10
C TYR A 119 -14.30 18.87 11.02
N LYS A 120 -14.10 20.18 11.08
CA LYS A 120 -12.75 20.80 11.05
C LYS A 120 -11.91 20.39 12.24
N ALA A 121 -12.51 20.28 13.42
CA ALA A 121 -11.83 19.79 14.62
C ALA A 121 -11.35 18.34 14.44
N ALA A 122 -12.16 17.48 13.83
CA ALA A 122 -11.78 16.10 13.54
C ALA A 122 -10.62 16.02 12.53
N LEU A 123 -10.67 16.77 11.42
CA LEU A 123 -9.54 16.85 10.49
C LEU A 123 -8.27 17.33 11.18
N THR A 124 -8.38 18.37 12.01
CA THR A 124 -7.23 18.90 12.77
C THR A 124 -6.67 17.86 13.74
N ALA A 125 -7.53 17.08 14.39
CA ALA A 125 -7.11 16.00 15.28
C ALA A 125 -6.33 14.88 14.54
N ASP A 126 -6.62 14.69 13.25
CA ASP A 126 -5.90 13.78 12.36
C ASP A 126 -4.81 14.45 11.51
N PHE A 127 -4.39 15.65 11.91
CA PHE A 127 -3.33 16.44 11.26
C PHE A 127 -3.63 16.81 9.80
N LEU A 128 -4.91 16.82 9.40
CA LEU A 128 -5.39 17.10 8.06
C LEU A 128 -5.99 18.51 7.93
N THR A 129 -5.95 19.02 6.72
CA THR A 129 -6.89 20.04 6.21
C THR A 129 -7.83 19.36 5.21
N GLU A 130 -8.97 19.96 4.90
CA GLU A 130 -9.89 19.43 3.87
C GLU A 130 -9.18 19.31 2.51
N GLU A 131 -8.36 20.32 2.16
CA GLU A 131 -7.57 20.33 0.94
C GLU A 131 -6.61 19.13 0.87
N LEU A 132 -5.80 18.91 1.92
CA LEU A 132 -4.88 17.78 1.99
C LEU A 132 -5.62 16.44 2.00
N TYR A 133 -6.74 16.33 2.72
CA TYR A 133 -7.58 15.13 2.69
C TYR A 133 -8.07 14.80 1.29
N ARG A 134 -8.56 15.82 0.54
CA ARG A 134 -9.00 15.68 -0.84
C ARG A 134 -7.86 15.26 -1.76
N GLU A 135 -6.68 15.87 -1.62
CA GLU A 135 -5.49 15.52 -2.40
C GLU A 135 -5.05 14.08 -2.17
N LEU A 136 -4.91 13.65 -0.89
CA LEU A 136 -4.53 12.28 -0.55
C LEU A 136 -5.56 11.25 -1.04
N SER A 137 -6.84 11.60 -0.98
CA SER A 137 -7.92 10.76 -1.51
C SER A 137 -7.88 10.66 -3.04
N GLY A 138 -7.39 11.68 -3.73
CA GLY A 138 -7.23 11.71 -5.18
C GLY A 138 -6.09 10.86 -5.71
N ASP A 139 -5.11 10.51 -4.88
CA ASP A 139 -3.93 9.75 -5.31
C ASP A 139 -4.31 8.36 -5.88
N MET A 140 -5.34 7.70 -5.33
CA MET A 140 -5.82 6.42 -5.86
C MET A 140 -6.46 6.60 -7.26
N LEU A 141 -7.30 7.61 -7.44
CA LEU A 141 -7.92 7.90 -8.74
C LEU A 141 -6.85 8.31 -9.78
N LEU A 142 -5.82 9.02 -9.34
CA LEU A 142 -4.70 9.39 -10.19
C LEU A 142 -3.92 8.15 -10.67
N ALA A 143 -3.71 7.16 -9.80
CA ALA A 143 -3.07 5.89 -10.16
C ALA A 143 -3.88 5.13 -11.21
N GLU A 144 -5.21 5.04 -11.04
CA GLU A 144 -6.11 4.44 -12.03
C GLU A 144 -6.03 5.17 -13.38
N ASN A 145 -5.96 6.51 -13.35
CA ASN A 145 -5.81 7.29 -14.57
C ASN A 145 -4.44 7.08 -15.25
N VAL A 146 -3.38 6.78 -14.49
CA VAL A 146 -2.10 6.35 -15.07
C VAL A 146 -2.26 5.00 -15.76
N ILE A 147 -2.92 4.02 -15.14
CA ILE A 147 -3.19 2.71 -15.74
C ILE A 147 -3.98 2.87 -17.04
N ALA A 148 -5.02 3.72 -17.04
CA ALA A 148 -5.78 4.01 -18.25
C ALA A 148 -4.89 4.59 -19.37
N ARG A 149 -3.96 5.48 -19.05
CA ARG A 149 -2.99 6.01 -20.02
C ARG A 149 -1.99 4.96 -20.50
N MET A 150 -1.58 4.00 -19.65
CA MET A 150 -0.76 2.87 -20.08
C MET A 150 -1.49 2.01 -21.11
N LYS A 151 -2.80 1.77 -20.92
CA LYS A 151 -3.66 1.09 -21.90
C LYS A 151 -3.75 1.88 -23.22
N GLU A 152 -3.99 3.18 -23.18
CA GLU A 152 -4.04 4.05 -24.37
C GLU A 152 -2.71 4.09 -25.16
N LYS A 153 -1.57 3.99 -24.45
CA LYS A 153 -0.24 3.93 -25.07
C LYS A 153 0.13 2.54 -25.58
N GLY A 154 -0.68 1.51 -25.33
CA GLY A 154 -0.44 0.13 -25.72
C GLY A 154 0.63 -0.57 -24.87
N GLU A 155 0.94 -0.03 -23.68
CA GLU A 155 1.82 -0.69 -22.69
C GLU A 155 1.07 -1.78 -21.92
N LEU A 156 -0.26 -1.66 -21.85
CA LEU A 156 -1.18 -2.66 -21.35
C LEU A 156 -2.22 -2.99 -22.43
N PRO A 157 -2.74 -4.23 -22.50
CA PRO A 157 -3.89 -4.56 -23.33
C PRO A 157 -5.09 -3.63 -23.04
N ALA A 158 -5.89 -3.29 -24.06
CA ALA A 158 -7.17 -2.64 -23.83
C ALA A 158 -8.17 -3.66 -23.21
N ASP A 159 -9.09 -3.18 -22.36
CA ASP A 159 -10.01 -4.06 -21.61
C ASP A 159 -10.90 -4.91 -22.53
N ASP A 160 -11.22 -4.43 -23.73
CA ASP A 160 -12.02 -5.10 -24.76
C ASP A 160 -11.18 -6.04 -25.66
N ASP A 161 -9.84 -5.96 -25.63
CA ASP A 161 -8.96 -6.89 -26.35
C ASP A 161 -8.73 -8.18 -25.54
N THR A 162 -9.76 -9.03 -25.50
CA THR A 162 -9.72 -10.28 -24.74
C THR A 162 -8.58 -11.22 -25.14
N THR A 163 -8.11 -11.16 -26.40
CA THR A 163 -7.01 -12.00 -26.89
C THR A 163 -5.69 -11.57 -26.25
N SER A 164 -5.41 -10.27 -26.24
CA SER A 164 -4.20 -9.72 -25.65
C SER A 164 -4.22 -9.82 -24.11
N VAL A 165 -5.39 -9.62 -23.48
CA VAL A 165 -5.61 -9.85 -22.05
C VAL A 165 -5.31 -11.31 -21.70
N ASP A 166 -5.90 -12.28 -22.39
CA ASP A 166 -5.65 -13.70 -22.13
C ASP A 166 -4.16 -14.09 -22.30
N ALA A 167 -3.48 -13.48 -23.27
CA ALA A 167 -2.06 -13.70 -23.46
C ALA A 167 -1.22 -13.11 -22.30
N ALA A 168 -1.58 -11.93 -21.79
CA ALA A 168 -0.94 -11.30 -20.65
C ALA A 168 -1.11 -12.15 -19.38
N LEU A 169 -2.32 -12.62 -19.10
CA LEU A 169 -2.60 -13.48 -17.94
C LEU A 169 -1.88 -14.82 -17.97
N ARG A 170 -1.63 -15.37 -19.18
CA ARG A 170 -0.86 -16.62 -19.36
C ARG A 170 0.64 -16.43 -19.31
N SER A 171 1.13 -15.18 -19.29
CA SER A 171 2.57 -14.89 -19.23
C SER A 171 3.18 -15.36 -17.90
N ASP A 172 4.50 -15.54 -17.89
CA ASP A 172 5.23 -15.96 -16.66
C ASP A 172 5.23 -14.88 -15.56
N ASP A 173 4.79 -13.66 -15.87
CA ASP A 173 4.66 -12.57 -14.90
C ASP A 173 3.60 -12.84 -13.83
N MET A 174 2.57 -13.62 -14.17
CA MET A 174 1.52 -14.03 -13.24
C MET A 174 1.74 -15.49 -12.80
N ALA A 175 1.60 -15.78 -11.52
CA ALA A 175 1.69 -17.10 -10.96
C ALA A 175 0.38 -17.54 -10.29
N CYS A 176 0.04 -18.82 -10.41
CA CYS A 176 -0.95 -19.47 -9.56
C CYS A 176 -0.22 -20.11 -8.39
N VAL A 177 -0.65 -19.84 -7.15
CA VAL A 177 0.06 -20.22 -5.92
C VAL A 177 -0.91 -20.80 -4.91
N LYS A 178 -0.50 -21.87 -4.24
CA LYS A 178 -1.07 -22.34 -2.97
C LYS A 178 -0.08 -22.05 -1.86
N GLU A 179 -0.59 -21.77 -0.65
CA GLU A 179 0.26 -21.28 0.42
C GLU A 179 -0.17 -21.84 1.78
N ILE A 180 0.77 -22.43 2.48
CA ILE A 180 0.65 -22.70 3.91
C ILE A 180 1.29 -21.51 4.63
N TYR A 181 0.46 -20.70 5.26
CA TYR A 181 0.86 -19.49 6.00
C TYR A 181 0.63 -19.68 7.49
N VAL A 182 1.68 -19.58 8.30
CA VAL A 182 1.60 -19.74 9.75
C VAL A 182 1.96 -18.40 10.41
N TYR A 183 0.92 -17.67 10.81
CA TYR A 183 1.04 -16.37 11.46
C TYR A 183 1.58 -16.47 12.89
N TYR A 184 2.33 -15.46 13.31
CA TYR A 184 2.66 -15.24 14.73
C TYR A 184 2.51 -13.75 15.08
N PRO A 185 1.81 -13.42 16.21
CA PRO A 185 1.54 -12.04 16.60
C PRO A 185 2.69 -11.37 17.36
N SER A 186 3.67 -12.14 17.85
CA SER A 186 4.78 -11.63 18.67
C SER A 186 5.99 -12.57 18.62
N ASP A 187 7.16 -12.06 18.97
CA ASP A 187 8.40 -12.83 19.07
C ASP A 187 8.28 -14.05 20.02
N GLU A 188 7.45 -13.95 21.07
CA GLU A 188 7.22 -15.03 22.01
C GLU A 188 6.55 -16.27 21.36
N THR A 189 5.74 -16.03 20.33
CA THR A 189 5.01 -17.09 19.59
C THR A 189 5.72 -17.51 18.30
N ARG A 190 6.78 -16.82 17.91
CA ARG A 190 7.52 -17.07 16.68
C ARG A 190 8.10 -18.50 16.61
N GLU A 191 8.72 -18.97 17.69
CA GLU A 191 9.28 -20.33 17.73
C GLU A 191 8.20 -21.43 17.58
N ILE A 192 7.02 -21.19 18.18
CA ILE A 192 5.87 -22.09 18.06
C ILE A 192 5.41 -22.16 16.60
N ALA A 193 5.29 -21.01 15.93
CA ALA A 193 4.90 -20.93 14.53
C ALA A 193 5.93 -21.57 13.61
N LEU A 194 7.23 -21.36 13.86
CA LEU A 194 8.30 -22.02 13.11
C LEU A 194 8.24 -23.55 13.23
N ASN A 195 8.05 -24.09 14.45
CA ASN A 195 7.93 -25.52 14.67
C ASN A 195 6.72 -26.08 13.93
N ARG A 196 5.61 -25.37 13.93
CA ARG A 196 4.38 -25.75 13.22
C ARG A 196 4.57 -25.75 11.70
N ALA A 197 5.26 -24.73 11.14
CA ALA A 197 5.59 -24.69 9.73
C ALA A 197 6.56 -25.81 9.32
N ASN A 198 7.57 -26.11 10.15
CA ASN A 198 8.50 -27.21 9.93
C ASN A 198 7.81 -28.58 10.01
N GLU A 199 6.82 -28.75 10.88
CA GLU A 199 6.01 -29.96 10.96
C GLU A 199 5.21 -30.16 9.65
N ALA A 200 4.53 -29.09 9.17
CA ALA A 200 3.83 -29.12 7.89
C ALA A 200 4.76 -29.51 6.74
N TYR A 201 5.95 -28.88 6.68
CA TYR A 201 6.95 -29.17 5.67
C TYR A 201 7.45 -30.63 5.73
N SER A 202 7.70 -31.16 6.93
CA SER A 202 8.12 -32.57 7.11
C SER A 202 7.07 -33.55 6.62
N ARG A 203 5.79 -33.26 6.85
CA ARG A 203 4.66 -34.07 6.37
C ARG A 203 4.51 -33.97 4.85
N LEU A 204 4.69 -32.77 4.28
CA LEU A 204 4.73 -32.56 2.82
C LEU A 204 5.83 -33.40 2.18
N MET A 205 7.05 -33.38 2.74
CA MET A 205 8.18 -34.17 2.27
C MET A 205 7.94 -35.71 2.42
N SER A 206 6.99 -36.09 3.27
CA SER A 206 6.57 -37.49 3.44
C SER A 206 5.46 -37.90 2.46
N GLY A 207 5.02 -36.99 1.58
CA GLY A 207 4.05 -37.22 0.52
C GLY A 207 2.60 -36.91 0.89
N GLU A 208 2.36 -36.16 1.95
CA GLU A 208 1.02 -35.69 2.30
C GLU A 208 0.57 -34.58 1.35
N SER A 209 -0.74 -34.45 1.12
CA SER A 209 -1.31 -33.50 0.20
C SER A 209 -1.07 -32.06 0.70
N PHE A 210 -0.66 -31.16 -0.21
CA PHE A 210 -0.47 -29.75 0.10
C PHE A 210 -1.78 -29.10 0.59
N GLU A 211 -2.90 -29.44 -0.02
CA GLU A 211 -4.23 -28.93 0.33
C GLU A 211 -4.69 -29.40 1.71
N ASP A 212 -4.39 -30.62 2.12
CA ASP A 212 -4.71 -31.13 3.45
C ASP A 212 -3.87 -30.41 4.51
N LEU A 213 -2.59 -30.17 4.21
CA LEU A 213 -1.71 -29.39 5.08
C LEU A 213 -2.13 -27.91 5.14
N MET A 214 -2.60 -27.30 4.05
CA MET A 214 -3.19 -25.96 4.08
C MET A 214 -4.37 -25.89 5.05
N ARG A 215 -5.29 -26.86 4.99
CA ARG A 215 -6.46 -26.91 5.89
C ARG A 215 -6.08 -27.05 7.36
N GLU A 216 -5.00 -27.75 7.65
CA GLU A 216 -4.58 -28.03 9.04
C GLU A 216 -3.68 -26.93 9.61
N TYR A 217 -2.77 -26.38 8.81
CA TYR A 217 -1.68 -25.54 9.29
C TYR A 217 -1.84 -24.06 8.91
N SER A 218 -2.51 -23.75 7.78
CA SER A 218 -2.59 -22.37 7.33
C SER A 218 -3.44 -21.51 8.26
N SER A 219 -2.99 -20.28 8.48
CA SER A 219 -3.75 -19.25 9.18
C SER A 219 -4.78 -18.56 8.29
N TYR A 220 -4.73 -18.79 6.97
CA TYR A 220 -5.80 -18.38 6.07
C TYR A 220 -6.99 -19.33 6.16
N SER A 221 -8.20 -18.80 6.11
CA SER A 221 -9.41 -19.61 5.91
C SER A 221 -9.63 -19.92 4.43
N ALA A 222 -10.42 -20.95 4.14
CA ALA A 222 -10.81 -21.29 2.77
C ALA A 222 -11.61 -20.17 2.05
N GLU A 223 -12.21 -19.23 2.82
CA GLU A 223 -12.88 -18.05 2.29
C GLU A 223 -11.89 -16.97 1.86
N GLN A 224 -10.72 -16.91 2.50
CA GLN A 224 -9.65 -15.96 2.16
C GLN A 224 -8.78 -16.48 1.01
N VAL A 225 -8.45 -17.78 1.03
CA VAL A 225 -7.66 -18.45 -0.01
C VAL A 225 -8.28 -19.81 -0.31
N PRO A 226 -8.82 -20.03 -1.52
CA PRO A 226 -9.38 -21.32 -1.92
C PRO A 226 -8.29 -22.39 -1.92
N TYR A 227 -8.39 -23.40 -1.05
CA TYR A 227 -7.35 -24.43 -0.91
C TYR A 227 -7.15 -25.29 -2.15
N ASP A 228 -8.22 -25.53 -2.92
CA ASP A 228 -8.17 -26.38 -4.09
C ASP A 228 -7.70 -25.63 -5.34
N ALA A 229 -8.15 -24.37 -5.54
CA ALA A 229 -7.79 -23.54 -6.69
C ALA A 229 -6.47 -22.77 -6.52
N GLY A 230 -6.12 -22.42 -5.27
CA GLY A 230 -5.05 -21.49 -5.00
C GLY A 230 -5.49 -20.04 -5.30
N TYR A 231 -4.51 -19.14 -5.41
CA TYR A 231 -4.73 -17.76 -5.80
C TYR A 231 -3.72 -17.34 -6.88
N TYR A 232 -4.10 -16.33 -7.66
CA TYR A 232 -3.22 -15.75 -8.67
C TYR A 232 -2.57 -14.49 -8.12
N THR A 233 -1.29 -14.31 -8.40
CA THR A 233 -0.51 -13.18 -7.89
C THR A 233 0.63 -12.81 -8.84
N MET A 234 1.20 -11.64 -8.61
CA MET A 234 2.34 -11.08 -9.34
C MET A 234 3.31 -10.41 -8.37
N ARG A 235 4.50 -10.02 -8.89
CA ARG A 235 5.59 -9.46 -8.09
C ARG A 235 5.18 -8.34 -7.13
N TYR A 236 4.37 -7.39 -7.57
CA TYR A 236 3.98 -6.22 -6.78
C TYR A 236 2.63 -6.36 -6.08
N ASP A 237 1.98 -7.50 -6.23
CA ASP A 237 0.78 -7.89 -5.51
C ASP A 237 1.11 -8.79 -4.31
N ALA A 238 2.04 -9.73 -4.46
CA ALA A 238 2.57 -10.57 -3.39
C ALA A 238 3.48 -9.79 -2.41
N LEU A 239 3.73 -10.38 -1.24
CA LEU A 239 4.84 -9.96 -0.39
C LEU A 239 6.17 -10.22 -1.11
N ASP A 240 7.16 -9.35 -0.91
CA ASP A 240 8.46 -9.47 -1.56
C ASP A 240 9.13 -10.83 -1.27
N GLU A 241 9.03 -11.33 -0.03
CA GLU A 241 9.59 -12.60 0.40
C GLU A 241 8.84 -13.79 -0.25
N VAL A 242 7.51 -13.68 -0.40
CA VAL A 242 6.70 -14.70 -1.07
C VAL A 242 7.04 -14.76 -2.55
N TRP A 243 7.06 -13.59 -3.22
CA TRP A 243 7.39 -13.54 -4.64
C TRP A 243 8.81 -14.05 -4.92
N ALA A 244 9.78 -13.70 -4.09
CA ALA A 244 11.17 -14.16 -4.22
C ALA A 244 11.32 -15.69 -4.16
N GLU A 245 10.39 -16.40 -3.53
CA GLU A 245 10.35 -17.86 -3.57
C GLU A 245 9.53 -18.37 -4.77
N VAL A 246 8.39 -17.77 -5.06
CA VAL A 246 7.51 -18.14 -6.19
C VAL A 246 8.25 -18.08 -7.54
N GLU A 247 9.06 -17.03 -7.77
CA GLU A 247 9.78 -16.86 -9.05
C GLU A 247 10.85 -17.93 -9.31
N LYS A 248 11.34 -18.62 -8.27
CA LYS A 248 12.33 -19.70 -8.39
C LYS A 248 11.71 -21.04 -8.75
N LEU A 249 10.39 -21.18 -8.55
CA LEU A 249 9.69 -22.47 -8.68
C LEU A 249 9.14 -22.63 -10.10
N SER A 250 9.20 -23.84 -10.62
CA SER A 250 8.38 -24.26 -11.75
C SER A 250 7.00 -24.71 -11.27
N PRO A 251 5.96 -24.69 -12.14
CA PRO A 251 4.67 -25.27 -11.78
C PRO A 251 4.82 -26.73 -11.27
N GLY A 252 4.16 -27.02 -10.16
CA GLY A 252 4.25 -28.27 -9.43
C GLY A 252 5.38 -28.36 -8.39
N GLU A 253 6.27 -27.36 -8.32
CA GLU A 253 7.32 -27.29 -7.31
C GLU A 253 6.88 -26.47 -6.10
N HIS A 254 7.40 -26.79 -4.93
CA HIS A 254 7.17 -26.05 -3.69
C HIS A 254 8.47 -25.55 -3.07
N SER A 255 8.37 -24.49 -2.26
CA SER A 255 9.47 -23.95 -1.47
C SER A 255 9.79 -24.80 -0.24
N GLY A 256 10.88 -24.49 0.45
CA GLY A 256 11.06 -24.81 1.86
C GLY A 256 10.24 -23.88 2.75
N VAL A 257 10.43 -24.00 4.08
CA VAL A 257 9.91 -22.99 5.03
C VAL A 257 10.73 -21.72 4.91
N PHE A 258 10.08 -20.59 4.74
CA PHE A 258 10.71 -19.26 4.78
C PHE A 258 9.89 -18.29 5.64
N GLU A 259 10.47 -17.18 6.01
CA GLU A 259 9.86 -16.19 6.89
C GLU A 259 9.61 -14.87 6.16
N SER A 260 8.48 -14.24 6.44
CA SER A 260 8.18 -12.86 6.09
C SER A 260 7.98 -12.01 7.35
N THR A 261 7.72 -10.72 7.17
CA THR A 261 7.33 -9.82 8.27
C THR A 261 6.08 -10.31 9.05
N TYR A 262 5.25 -11.18 8.45
CA TYR A 262 3.95 -11.57 9.03
C TYR A 262 3.92 -13.00 9.55
N GLY A 263 4.85 -13.88 9.17
CA GLY A 263 4.83 -15.27 9.57
C GLY A 263 5.74 -16.17 8.75
N PHE A 264 5.53 -17.48 8.89
CA PHE A 264 6.22 -18.51 8.13
C PHE A 264 5.36 -19.02 6.99
N HIS A 265 5.99 -19.30 5.87
CA HIS A 265 5.34 -19.66 4.61
C HIS A 265 5.97 -20.93 4.01
N ILE A 266 5.14 -21.69 3.32
CA ILE A 266 5.52 -22.71 2.33
C ILE A 266 4.64 -22.45 1.13
N VAL A 267 5.21 -22.23 -0.05
CA VAL A 267 4.44 -21.98 -1.28
C VAL A 267 4.59 -23.12 -2.26
N LEU A 268 3.52 -23.44 -2.96
CA LEU A 268 3.46 -24.34 -4.11
C LEU A 268 3.08 -23.53 -5.33
N ARG A 269 3.93 -23.48 -6.35
CA ARG A 269 3.55 -22.91 -7.65
C ARG A 269 2.69 -23.89 -8.41
N CYS A 270 1.48 -23.49 -8.77
CA CYS A 270 0.50 -24.31 -9.46
C CYS A 270 0.57 -24.12 -10.98
N GLU A 271 0.07 -25.13 -11.73
CA GLU A 271 -0.31 -24.91 -13.12
C GLU A 271 -1.48 -23.93 -13.16
N LYS A 272 -1.51 -23.06 -14.18
CA LYS A 272 -2.62 -22.13 -14.40
C LYS A 272 -3.81 -22.86 -14.98
N ASP A 273 -4.96 -22.68 -14.38
CA ASP A 273 -6.23 -23.21 -14.85
C ASP A 273 -6.86 -22.27 -15.89
N ALA A 274 -6.98 -22.74 -17.13
CA ALA A 274 -7.49 -21.93 -18.23
C ALA A 274 -8.99 -21.59 -18.09
N ASP A 275 -9.79 -22.46 -17.50
CA ASP A 275 -11.22 -22.24 -17.29
C ASP A 275 -11.43 -21.23 -16.17
N TYR A 276 -10.69 -21.37 -15.06
CA TYR A 276 -10.67 -20.39 -13.97
C TYR A 276 -10.25 -19.00 -14.46
N MET A 277 -9.17 -18.94 -15.25
CA MET A 277 -8.68 -17.66 -15.79
C MET A 277 -9.70 -17.02 -16.73
N ALA A 278 -10.46 -17.80 -17.49
CA ALA A 278 -11.51 -17.27 -18.36
C ALA A 278 -12.72 -16.76 -17.56
N GLU A 279 -13.09 -17.42 -16.47
CA GLU A 279 -14.18 -17.03 -15.57
C GLU A 279 -13.85 -15.75 -14.78
N HIS A 280 -12.57 -15.63 -14.32
CA HIS A 280 -12.11 -14.51 -13.46
C HIS A 280 -11.25 -13.50 -14.23
N ARG A 281 -11.41 -13.42 -15.56
CA ARG A 281 -10.56 -12.60 -16.44
C ARG A 281 -10.43 -11.15 -15.99
N GLU A 282 -11.52 -10.52 -15.64
CA GLU A 282 -11.56 -9.09 -15.25
C GLU A 282 -10.75 -8.88 -13.96
N GLU A 283 -11.01 -9.68 -12.94
CA GLU A 283 -10.30 -9.62 -11.65
C GLU A 283 -8.78 -9.86 -11.81
N LEU A 284 -8.42 -10.90 -12.58
CA LEU A 284 -7.01 -11.22 -12.83
C LEU A 284 -6.32 -10.14 -13.68
N TYR A 285 -7.03 -9.53 -14.61
CA TYR A 285 -6.49 -8.45 -15.40
C TYR A 285 -6.31 -7.16 -14.58
N ASP A 286 -7.15 -6.93 -13.58
CA ASP A 286 -6.96 -5.86 -12.61
C ASP A 286 -5.66 -6.07 -11.82
N ILE A 287 -5.41 -7.26 -11.27
CA ILE A 287 -4.15 -7.63 -10.62
C ILE A 287 -2.96 -7.39 -11.57
N TYR A 288 -3.07 -7.82 -12.84
CA TYR A 288 -2.03 -7.65 -13.84
C TYR A 288 -1.73 -6.17 -14.09
N SER A 289 -2.76 -5.37 -14.33
CA SER A 289 -2.63 -3.95 -14.66
C SER A 289 -1.98 -3.16 -13.52
N HIS A 290 -2.43 -3.42 -12.28
CA HIS A 290 -1.86 -2.80 -11.09
C HIS A 290 -0.41 -3.22 -10.84
N SER A 291 -0.08 -4.50 -11.03
CA SER A 291 1.31 -4.96 -10.90
C SER A 291 2.23 -4.29 -11.92
N LYS A 292 1.79 -4.12 -13.16
CA LYS A 292 2.55 -3.40 -14.21
C LYS A 292 2.67 -1.91 -13.92
N PHE A 293 1.63 -1.30 -13.36
CA PHE A 293 1.71 0.06 -12.85
C PHE A 293 2.79 0.18 -11.75
N TYR A 294 2.80 -0.73 -10.76
CA TYR A 294 3.80 -0.70 -9.68
C TYR A 294 5.22 -0.97 -10.20
N GLU A 295 5.39 -1.79 -11.22
CA GLU A 295 6.69 -1.98 -11.88
C GLU A 295 7.24 -0.64 -12.39
N ARG A 296 6.40 0.15 -13.08
CA ARG A 296 6.78 1.49 -13.58
C ARG A 296 6.97 2.49 -12.43
N PHE A 297 6.08 2.43 -11.46
CA PHE A 297 6.13 3.29 -10.29
C PHE A 297 7.44 3.10 -9.49
N TYR A 298 7.80 1.88 -9.14
CA TYR A 298 9.02 1.61 -8.38
C TYR A 298 10.28 1.86 -9.20
N ALA A 299 10.26 1.62 -10.51
CA ALA A 299 11.36 2.00 -11.37
C ALA A 299 11.64 3.51 -11.35
N LEU A 300 10.61 4.36 -11.28
CA LEU A 300 10.77 5.80 -11.07
C LEU A 300 11.14 6.12 -9.62
N TYR A 301 10.41 5.58 -8.66
CA TYR A 301 10.62 5.81 -7.23
C TYR A 301 12.08 5.60 -6.82
N ASP A 302 12.73 4.53 -7.27
CA ASP A 302 14.12 4.20 -6.92
C ASP A 302 15.14 5.23 -7.41
N THR A 303 14.78 6.02 -8.43
CA THR A 303 15.64 7.11 -8.93
C THR A 303 15.51 8.41 -8.12
N LEU A 304 14.45 8.55 -7.30
CA LEU A 304 14.13 9.78 -6.60
C LEU A 304 14.86 9.89 -5.26
N THR A 305 15.22 11.11 -4.93
CA THR A 305 15.78 11.49 -3.63
C THR A 305 14.98 12.62 -3.01
N VAL A 306 14.88 12.64 -1.69
CA VAL A 306 14.29 13.73 -0.93
C VAL A 306 15.40 14.65 -0.44
N THR A 307 15.30 15.93 -0.75
CA THR A 307 16.27 16.95 -0.32
C THR A 307 15.55 18.03 0.49
N MET A 308 16.00 18.28 1.73
CA MET A 308 15.44 19.36 2.53
C MET A 308 15.79 20.71 1.92
N THR A 309 14.84 21.64 1.95
CA THR A 309 15.10 23.05 1.59
C THR A 309 15.82 23.78 2.73
N GLY A 310 16.38 24.95 2.45
CA GLY A 310 16.97 25.77 3.52
C GLY A 310 15.98 26.23 4.59
N TYR A 311 14.66 26.19 4.32
CA TYR A 311 13.61 26.35 5.31
C TYR A 311 13.43 25.05 6.11
N GLY A 312 13.32 23.91 5.46
CA GLY A 312 13.16 22.62 6.11
C GLY A 312 14.33 22.24 7.04
N ASP A 313 15.57 22.61 6.68
CA ASP A 313 16.74 22.40 7.53
C ASP A 313 16.67 23.17 8.85
N LYS A 314 15.96 24.29 8.88
CA LYS A 314 15.81 25.16 10.06
C LYS A 314 14.53 24.92 10.84
N LEU A 315 13.66 24.06 10.37
CA LEU A 315 12.39 23.77 11.01
C LEU A 315 12.60 23.04 12.34
N ASP A 316 11.94 23.54 13.40
CA ASP A 316 11.90 22.83 14.68
C ASP A 316 10.87 21.70 14.63
N PHE A 317 11.35 20.50 14.34
CA PHE A 317 10.48 19.30 14.25
C PHE A 317 9.95 18.84 15.59
N ARG A 318 10.60 19.18 16.73
CA ARG A 318 10.10 18.79 18.06
C ARG A 318 8.88 19.58 18.46
N GLY A 319 8.85 20.88 18.09
CA GLY A 319 7.72 21.77 18.34
C GLY A 319 6.64 21.71 17.26
N LEU A 320 6.76 20.83 16.26
CA LEU A 320 5.82 20.80 15.14
C LEU A 320 4.41 20.40 15.63
N SER A 321 3.43 21.23 15.33
CA SER A 321 2.02 21.03 15.67
C SER A 321 1.11 21.59 14.59
N MET A 322 -0.19 21.29 14.61
CA MET A 322 -1.17 21.82 13.65
C MET A 322 -1.41 23.33 13.80
N GLY A 323 -1.04 23.94 14.91
CA GLY A 323 -1.30 25.33 15.24
C GLY A 323 -0.14 26.32 15.02
N GLU A 324 1.03 25.89 14.57
CA GLU A 324 2.19 26.77 14.38
C GLU A 324 2.25 27.35 12.97
N LYS A 325 2.43 28.69 12.94
CA LYS A 325 2.62 29.50 11.71
C LYS A 325 4.11 29.62 11.37
#